data_c16bc1bc092f01c89ec5acff559c13ad
#
_entry.id   c16bc1bc092f01c89ec5acff559c13ad
#
_cell.length_a   1.000
_cell.length_b   1.000
_cell.length_c   1.000
_cell.angle_alpha   90.00
_cell.angle_beta   90.00
_cell.angle_gamma   90.00
#
_symmetry.space_group_name_H-M   'P 1'
#
loop_
_entity.id
_entity.type
_entity.pdbx_description
1 polymer ?
#
loop_
_entity_poly.entity_id
_entity_poly.type
_entity_poly.pdbx_seq_one_letter_code
_entity_poly.pdbx_strand_id
1 'polypeptide(L)'
;VDAFCAHEGKRWIFGGCVTCPFEPTRVLLRLSDGGSDLTRFLEFDLETKRVVDGGFDTPAVRAQASWLSADEIAYFGSIDALSATQSGWPRVGRRLRRGEAPAEAEILFEAAPTDVTGYGFIIDPELGGHTGPDTRQIRVFMANHEIGKLSLHVEDADGVARRLPLPRDIGFDINHSH
;
A
#
# COMPACT_ATOMS: atom_id res chain seq x y z
N VAL A 1 -17.14 2.47 -13.62
CA VAL A 1 -16.03 1.77 -14.31
C VAL A 1 -16.21 1.84 -15.82
N ASP A 2 -17.38 1.54 -16.37
CA ASP A 2 -17.61 1.49 -17.81
C ASP A 2 -17.33 2.81 -18.54
N ALA A 3 -17.79 3.94 -17.98
CA ALA A 3 -17.50 5.27 -18.55
C ALA A 3 -16.00 5.62 -18.50
N PHE A 4 -15.31 5.18 -17.45
CA PHE A 4 -13.88 5.36 -17.28
C PHE A 4 -13.08 4.48 -18.27
N CYS A 5 -13.50 3.22 -18.45
CA CYS A 5 -12.93 2.33 -19.45
C CYS A 5 -13.06 2.90 -20.86
N ALA A 6 -14.22 3.43 -21.22
CA ALA A 6 -14.46 4.04 -22.52
C ALA A 6 -13.60 5.30 -22.75
N HIS A 7 -13.39 6.10 -21.70
CA HIS A 7 -12.57 7.31 -21.80
C HIS A 7 -11.08 6.99 -22.03
N GLU A 8 -10.55 5.97 -21.38
CA GLU A 8 -9.13 5.59 -21.48
C GLU A 8 -8.84 4.54 -22.57
N GLY A 9 -9.86 3.96 -23.18
CA GLY A 9 -9.71 2.88 -24.18
C GLY A 9 -9.12 1.59 -23.60
N LYS A 10 -9.27 1.37 -22.28
CA LYS A 10 -8.76 0.19 -21.54
C LYS A 10 -9.89 -0.60 -20.90
N ARG A 11 -9.65 -1.87 -20.63
CA ARG A 11 -10.57 -2.76 -19.91
C ARG A 11 -10.27 -2.79 -18.43
N TRP A 12 -10.53 -1.70 -17.73
CA TRP A 12 -10.36 -1.68 -16.28
C TRP A 12 -11.35 -2.61 -15.58
N ILE A 13 -10.81 -3.50 -14.77
CA ILE A 13 -11.56 -4.38 -13.87
C ILE A 13 -11.37 -3.90 -12.45
N PHE A 14 -12.48 -3.72 -11.75
CA PHE A 14 -12.48 -3.35 -10.34
C PHE A 14 -12.06 -4.54 -9.48
N GLY A 15 -10.93 -4.42 -8.78
CA GLY A 15 -10.36 -5.42 -7.88
C GLY A 15 -10.56 -5.11 -6.39
N GLY A 16 -11.44 -4.14 -6.06
CA GLY A 16 -11.67 -3.70 -4.69
C GLY A 16 -11.17 -2.28 -4.44
N CYS A 17 -11.20 -1.84 -3.19
CA CYS A 17 -10.71 -0.53 -2.79
C CYS A 17 -10.02 -0.57 -1.43
N VAL A 18 -9.23 0.48 -1.16
CA VAL A 18 -8.63 0.75 0.15
C VAL A 18 -9.29 2.01 0.69
N THR A 19 -10.09 1.86 1.75
CA THR A 19 -10.77 2.99 2.40
C THR A 19 -9.78 3.89 3.12
N CYS A 20 -10.01 5.21 3.06
CA CYS A 20 -9.22 6.17 3.81
C CYS A 20 -9.75 6.26 5.25
N PRO A 21 -8.96 5.92 6.27
CA PRO A 21 -9.43 6.02 7.66
C PRO A 21 -9.54 7.48 8.14
N PHE A 22 -8.91 8.42 7.43
CA PHE A 22 -8.89 9.85 7.78
C PHE A 22 -10.01 10.64 7.10
N GLU A 23 -10.52 10.15 5.95
CA GLU A 23 -11.60 10.75 5.17
C GLU A 23 -12.52 9.65 4.65
N PRO A 24 -13.65 9.35 5.34
CA PRO A 24 -14.49 8.19 5.05
C PRO A 24 -15.09 8.15 3.64
N THR A 25 -15.17 9.31 2.96
CA THR A 25 -15.65 9.39 1.57
C THR A 25 -14.56 9.08 0.54
N ARG A 26 -13.29 8.98 0.95
CA ARG A 26 -12.16 8.73 0.06
C ARG A 26 -11.76 7.28 0.02
N VAL A 27 -11.48 6.79 -1.16
CA VAL A 27 -10.97 5.44 -1.37
C VAL A 27 -9.90 5.44 -2.47
N LEU A 28 -8.96 4.49 -2.39
CA LEU A 28 -8.13 4.12 -3.54
C LEU A 28 -8.80 2.94 -4.23
N LEU A 29 -9.31 3.15 -5.44
CA LEU A 29 -9.80 2.07 -6.29
C LEU A 29 -8.62 1.23 -6.77
N ARG A 30 -8.74 -0.09 -6.68
CA ARG A 30 -7.80 -1.03 -7.26
C ARG A 30 -8.32 -1.42 -8.64
N LEU A 31 -7.61 -1.01 -9.67
CA LEU A 31 -7.99 -1.26 -11.06
C LEU A 31 -6.92 -2.12 -11.73
N SER A 32 -7.32 -3.19 -12.42
CA SER A 32 -6.43 -4.01 -13.23
C SER A 32 -6.85 -3.96 -14.70
N ASP A 33 -5.89 -3.92 -15.62
CA ASP A 33 -6.17 -3.97 -17.06
C ASP A 33 -6.39 -5.43 -17.47
N GLY A 34 -7.63 -5.73 -17.88
CA GLY A 34 -8.02 -7.06 -18.33
C GLY A 34 -7.93 -8.18 -17.27
N GLY A 35 -7.81 -7.85 -15.96
CA GLY A 35 -7.67 -8.85 -14.89
C GLY A 35 -6.24 -9.37 -14.70
N SER A 36 -5.23 -8.63 -15.16
CA SER A 36 -3.81 -8.92 -14.93
C SER A 36 -3.43 -8.71 -13.46
N ASP A 37 -2.23 -9.18 -13.07
CA ASP A 37 -1.64 -8.94 -11.73
C ASP A 37 -1.19 -7.48 -11.52
N LEU A 38 -1.34 -6.64 -12.55
CA LEU A 38 -0.96 -5.23 -12.48
C LEU A 38 -2.11 -4.43 -11.89
N THR A 39 -1.79 -3.61 -10.89
CA THR A 39 -2.76 -2.80 -10.18
C THR A 39 -2.42 -1.32 -10.35
N ARG A 40 -3.41 -0.53 -10.75
CA ARG A 40 -3.42 0.93 -10.67
C ARG A 40 -4.26 1.32 -9.47
N PHE A 41 -3.74 2.18 -8.62
CA PHE A 41 -4.51 2.82 -7.56
C PHE A 41 -4.96 4.19 -8.05
N LEU A 42 -6.27 4.43 -7.97
CA LEU A 42 -6.90 5.68 -8.40
C LEU A 42 -7.77 6.21 -7.27
N GLU A 43 -7.52 7.44 -6.82
CA GLU A 43 -8.31 8.05 -5.77
C GLU A 43 -9.69 8.44 -6.26
N PHE A 44 -10.70 8.07 -5.48
CA PHE A 44 -12.09 8.28 -5.81
C PHE A 44 -12.87 8.77 -4.59
N ASP A 45 -13.77 9.67 -4.82
CA ASP A 45 -14.67 10.20 -3.81
C ASP A 45 -16.06 9.56 -3.95
N LEU A 46 -16.49 8.88 -2.89
CA LEU A 46 -17.74 8.11 -2.85
C LEU A 46 -18.98 9.01 -2.78
N GLU A 47 -18.88 10.23 -2.21
CA GLU A 47 -19.99 11.17 -2.10
C GLU A 47 -20.26 11.82 -3.44
N THR A 48 -19.25 12.41 -4.07
CA THR A 48 -19.37 13.05 -5.39
C THR A 48 -19.40 12.04 -6.54
N LYS A 49 -19.01 10.79 -6.28
CA LYS A 49 -18.89 9.68 -7.26
C LYS A 49 -17.96 10.03 -8.42
N ARG A 50 -16.84 10.67 -8.11
CA ARG A 50 -15.85 11.13 -9.09
C ARG A 50 -14.44 10.77 -8.69
N VAL A 51 -13.59 10.64 -9.68
CA VAL A 51 -12.14 10.65 -9.48
C VAL A 51 -11.74 11.99 -8.87
N VAL A 52 -10.85 11.93 -7.88
CA VAL A 52 -10.39 13.14 -7.19
C VAL A 52 -9.41 13.86 -8.10
N ASP A 53 -9.70 15.12 -8.40
CA ASP A 53 -8.79 15.96 -9.18
C ASP A 53 -7.50 16.23 -8.37
N GLY A 54 -6.33 15.98 -8.97
CA GLY A 54 -5.04 16.02 -8.26
C GLY A 54 -4.87 14.95 -7.16
N GLY A 55 -5.75 13.94 -7.11
CA GLY A 55 -5.66 12.80 -6.21
C GLY A 55 -4.58 11.80 -6.61
N PHE A 56 -4.47 10.71 -5.84
CA PHE A 56 -3.54 9.64 -6.16
C PHE A 56 -3.95 8.92 -7.45
N ASP A 57 -2.97 8.78 -8.34
CA ASP A 57 -3.09 8.03 -9.59
C ASP A 57 -1.74 7.38 -9.88
N THR A 58 -1.66 6.06 -9.70
CA THR A 58 -0.41 5.33 -9.82
C THR A 58 -0.29 4.58 -11.15
N PRO A 59 0.91 4.26 -11.62
CA PRO A 59 1.08 3.39 -12.76
C PRO A 59 0.51 1.99 -12.48
N ALA A 60 0.02 1.32 -13.54
CA ALA A 60 -0.42 -0.07 -13.47
C ALA A 60 0.80 -1.00 -13.44
N VAL A 61 1.20 -1.40 -12.25
CA VAL A 61 2.31 -2.34 -11.99
C VAL A 61 1.88 -3.33 -10.90
N ARG A 62 2.67 -4.35 -10.60
CA ARG A 62 2.44 -5.11 -9.36
C ARG A 62 2.62 -4.16 -8.19
N ALA A 63 1.56 -3.89 -7.46
CA ALA A 63 1.59 -2.87 -6.43
C ALA A 63 0.61 -3.16 -5.28
N GLN A 64 0.94 -2.56 -4.14
CA GLN A 64 0.10 -2.44 -2.96
C GLN A 64 0.16 -1.00 -2.44
N ALA A 65 -0.92 -0.54 -1.83
CA ALA A 65 -0.99 0.78 -1.21
C ALA A 65 -1.82 0.74 0.07
N SER A 66 -1.43 1.56 1.02
CA SER A 66 -2.17 1.84 2.25
C SER A 66 -2.07 3.32 2.60
N TRP A 67 -3.11 3.88 3.21
CA TRP A 67 -3.09 5.27 3.62
C TRP A 67 -2.12 5.49 4.80
N LEU A 68 -1.37 6.57 4.78
CA LEU A 68 -0.52 7.07 5.88
C LEU A 68 -1.14 8.29 6.55
N SER A 69 -1.87 9.09 5.78
CA SER A 69 -2.67 10.24 6.19
C SER A 69 -3.71 10.53 5.12
N ALA A 70 -4.46 11.63 5.25
CA ALA A 70 -5.37 12.08 4.18
C ALA A 70 -4.62 12.44 2.87
N ASP A 71 -3.33 12.81 2.95
CA ASP A 71 -2.52 13.33 1.84
C ASP A 71 -1.30 12.46 1.50
N GLU A 72 -1.12 11.32 2.18
CA GLU A 72 0.02 10.44 1.97
C GLU A 72 -0.42 8.97 1.94
N ILE A 73 0.23 8.18 1.08
CA ILE A 73 0.09 6.72 1.05
C ILE A 73 1.46 6.03 1.14
N ALA A 74 1.51 4.88 1.79
CA ALA A 74 2.60 3.92 1.61
C ALA A 74 2.33 3.17 0.31
N TYR A 75 3.20 3.34 -0.67
CA TYR A 75 3.09 2.73 -1.98
C TYR A 75 4.25 1.76 -2.23
N PHE A 76 3.91 0.50 -2.47
CA PHE A 76 4.82 -0.56 -2.87
C PHE A 76 4.51 -0.91 -4.32
N GLY A 77 5.35 -0.51 -5.25
CA GLY A 77 5.13 -0.74 -6.68
C GLY A 77 6.41 -1.19 -7.37
N SER A 78 6.30 -2.21 -8.24
CA SER A 78 7.41 -2.66 -9.10
C SER A 78 7.55 -1.71 -10.29
N ILE A 79 7.88 -0.43 -10.02
CA ILE A 79 7.93 0.64 -11.02
C ILE A 79 9.20 0.57 -11.89
N ASP A 80 10.24 -0.10 -11.40
CA ASP A 80 11.51 -0.33 -12.07
C ASP A 80 12.19 -1.61 -11.55
N ALA A 81 13.35 -1.95 -12.11
CA ALA A 81 14.10 -3.14 -11.72
C ALA A 81 14.64 -3.07 -10.27
N LEU A 82 14.87 -1.87 -9.72
CA LEU A 82 15.38 -1.70 -8.36
C LEU A 82 14.27 -1.81 -7.33
N SER A 83 13.05 -1.48 -7.68
CA SER A 83 11.87 -1.57 -6.82
C SER A 83 11.20 -2.95 -6.84
N ALA A 84 11.67 -3.88 -7.68
CA ALA A 84 11.17 -5.24 -7.78
C ALA A 84 12.12 -6.26 -7.15
N THR A 85 11.57 -7.38 -6.63
CA THR A 85 12.30 -8.58 -6.27
C THR A 85 12.69 -9.37 -7.53
N GLN A 86 13.53 -10.39 -7.39
CA GLN A 86 13.86 -11.32 -8.48
C GLN A 86 12.62 -12.01 -9.08
N SER A 87 11.55 -12.18 -8.30
CA SER A 87 10.26 -12.72 -8.76
C SER A 87 9.34 -11.67 -9.39
N GLY A 88 9.76 -10.40 -9.45
CA GLY A 88 9.02 -9.28 -10.04
C GLY A 88 7.93 -8.69 -9.15
N TRP A 89 7.89 -9.02 -7.86
CA TRP A 89 7.01 -8.42 -6.88
C TRP A 89 7.63 -7.15 -6.25
N PRO A 90 6.84 -6.21 -5.73
CA PRO A 90 7.38 -5.02 -5.12
C PRO A 90 8.20 -5.35 -3.86
N ARG A 91 9.32 -4.63 -3.68
CA ARG A 91 10.18 -4.74 -2.50
C ARG A 91 10.46 -3.39 -1.81
N VAL A 92 10.24 -2.29 -2.51
CA VAL A 92 10.50 -0.93 -2.01
C VAL A 92 9.17 -0.26 -1.70
N GLY A 93 8.99 0.11 -0.44
CA GLY A 93 7.88 0.92 0.05
C GLY A 93 8.26 2.40 0.08
N ARG A 94 7.41 3.24 -0.49
CA ARG A 94 7.63 4.68 -0.62
C ARG A 94 6.50 5.47 0.02
N ARG A 95 6.83 6.62 0.59
CA ARG A 95 5.86 7.63 1.04
C ARG A 95 5.49 8.48 -0.16
N LEU A 96 4.37 8.19 -0.77
CA LEU A 96 3.89 8.96 -1.91
C LEU A 96 2.92 10.04 -1.45
N ARG A 97 3.25 11.29 -1.78
CA ARG A 97 2.39 12.46 -1.56
C ARG A 97 1.56 12.75 -2.80
N ARG A 98 0.47 13.50 -2.63
CA ARG A 98 -0.36 13.94 -3.75
C ARG A 98 0.47 14.70 -4.79
N GLY A 99 0.32 14.34 -6.06
CA GLY A 99 1.04 14.97 -7.17
C GLY A 99 2.51 14.59 -7.31
N GLU A 100 3.05 13.76 -6.41
CA GLU A 100 4.42 13.28 -6.46
C GLU A 100 4.53 12.04 -7.38
N ALA A 101 5.63 11.96 -8.14
CA ALA A 101 5.91 10.76 -8.94
C ALA A 101 6.44 9.63 -8.04
N PRO A 102 5.95 8.38 -8.17
CA PRO A 102 6.41 7.28 -7.32
C PRO A 102 7.93 7.04 -7.33
N ALA A 103 8.62 7.36 -8.43
CA ALA A 103 10.07 7.18 -8.53
C ALA A 103 10.87 8.19 -7.69
N GLU A 104 10.29 9.35 -7.39
CA GLU A 104 10.90 10.45 -6.63
C GLU A 104 10.54 10.42 -5.15
N ALA A 105 9.54 9.62 -4.78
CA ALA A 105 9.01 9.54 -3.43
C ALA A 105 10.02 8.93 -2.43
N GLU A 106 9.97 9.43 -1.21
CA GLU A 106 10.82 9.01 -0.09
C GLU A 106 10.68 7.51 0.19
N ILE A 107 11.81 6.81 0.33
CA ILE A 107 11.83 5.39 0.68
C ILE A 107 11.56 5.22 2.18
N LEU A 108 10.52 4.47 2.52
CA LEU A 108 10.18 4.09 3.90
C LEU A 108 10.77 2.74 4.29
N PHE A 109 10.83 1.81 3.34
CA PHE A 109 11.22 0.43 3.60
C PHE A 109 11.76 -0.25 2.36
N GLU A 110 12.75 -1.11 2.54
CA GLU A 110 13.28 -1.99 1.49
C GLU A 110 13.39 -3.43 1.99
N ALA A 111 12.70 -4.35 1.33
CA ALA A 111 12.97 -5.78 1.42
C ALA A 111 14.15 -6.17 0.54
N ALA A 112 14.78 -7.33 0.79
CA ALA A 112 15.89 -7.79 -0.03
C ALA A 112 15.44 -8.14 -1.46
N PRO A 113 16.30 -7.99 -2.48
CA PRO A 113 15.96 -8.38 -3.86
C PRO A 113 15.64 -9.90 -3.99
N THR A 114 16.13 -10.71 -3.08
CA THR A 114 15.90 -12.16 -3.02
C THR A 114 14.63 -12.55 -2.28
N ASP A 115 13.96 -11.60 -1.62
CA ASP A 115 12.69 -11.85 -0.95
C ASP A 115 11.56 -12.07 -1.97
N VAL A 116 10.47 -12.64 -1.53
CA VAL A 116 9.27 -12.83 -2.37
C VAL A 116 8.60 -11.50 -2.64
N THR A 117 8.39 -10.70 -1.58
CA THR A 117 7.78 -9.36 -1.67
C THR A 117 8.03 -8.55 -0.40
N GLY A 118 7.92 -7.23 -0.50
CA GLY A 118 7.76 -6.31 0.61
C GLY A 118 6.39 -5.66 0.57
N TYR A 119 5.81 -5.36 1.72
CA TYR A 119 4.58 -4.58 1.84
C TYR A 119 4.48 -3.90 3.20
N GLY A 120 3.55 -2.94 3.34
CA GLY A 120 3.35 -2.24 4.58
C GLY A 120 1.88 -1.84 4.78
N PHE A 121 1.50 -1.64 6.04
CA PHE A 121 0.19 -1.20 6.45
C PHE A 121 0.28 -0.38 7.74
N ILE A 122 -0.81 0.32 8.06
CA ILE A 122 -0.96 1.02 9.32
C ILE A 122 -1.84 0.20 10.24
N ILE A 123 -1.41 0.06 11.48
CA ILE A 123 -2.28 -0.31 12.58
C ILE A 123 -2.74 1.00 13.24
N ASP A 124 -4.03 1.28 13.14
CA ASP A 124 -4.65 2.37 13.88
C ASP A 124 -5.35 1.79 15.11
N PRO A 125 -4.81 2.04 16.31
CA PRO A 125 -5.41 1.51 17.53
C PRO A 125 -6.83 2.04 17.79
N GLU A 126 -7.17 3.24 17.31
CA GLU A 126 -8.50 3.82 17.48
C GLU A 126 -9.56 3.05 16.68
N LEU A 127 -9.21 2.53 15.49
CA LEU A 127 -10.10 1.65 14.72
C LEU A 127 -10.36 0.31 15.43
N GLY A 128 -9.45 -0.13 16.31
CA GLY A 128 -9.59 -1.29 17.19
C GLY A 128 -10.32 -0.99 18.50
N GLY A 129 -10.84 0.22 18.71
CA GLY A 129 -11.54 0.62 19.95
C GLY A 129 -10.60 0.93 21.11
N HIS A 130 -9.31 1.06 20.88
CA HIS A 130 -8.33 1.44 21.89
C HIS A 130 -8.20 2.96 21.92
N THR A 131 -8.77 3.59 22.94
CA THR A 131 -8.67 5.04 23.18
C THR A 131 -7.77 5.30 24.38
N GLY A 132 -6.70 6.05 24.20
CA GLY A 132 -5.78 6.43 25.28
C GLY A 132 -4.86 7.56 24.84
N PRO A 133 -4.18 8.23 25.79
CA PRO A 133 -3.29 9.35 25.49
C PRO A 133 -2.07 8.99 24.64
N ASP A 134 -1.77 7.70 24.49
CA ASP A 134 -0.63 7.17 23.72
C ASP A 134 -1.06 6.40 22.46
N THR A 135 -2.34 6.52 22.01
CA THR A 135 -2.81 5.90 20.78
C THR A 135 -2.23 6.64 19.57
N ARG A 136 -1.07 6.19 19.11
CA ARG A 136 -0.47 6.62 17.84
C ARG A 136 -0.62 5.52 16.79
N GLN A 137 -0.77 5.92 15.56
CA GLN A 137 -0.71 5.00 14.43
C GLN A 137 0.66 4.31 14.40
N ILE A 138 0.64 3.00 14.21
CA ILE A 138 1.84 2.18 14.11
C ILE A 138 1.99 1.77 12.64
N ARG A 139 3.09 2.19 12.00
CA ARG A 139 3.43 1.75 10.66
C ARG A 139 4.21 0.45 10.75
N VAL A 140 3.69 -0.55 10.07
CA VAL A 140 4.28 -1.89 10.04
C VAL A 140 4.68 -2.22 8.61
N PHE A 141 5.91 -2.67 8.44
CA PHE A 141 6.42 -3.16 7.17
C PHE A 141 6.76 -4.64 7.29
N MET A 142 6.57 -5.37 6.22
CA MET A 142 6.86 -6.80 6.17
C MET A 142 7.73 -7.12 4.97
N ALA A 143 8.75 -7.96 5.20
CA ALA A 143 9.46 -8.65 4.15
C ALA A 143 9.09 -10.13 4.19
N ASN A 144 8.57 -10.65 3.10
CA ASN A 144 8.27 -12.06 2.94
C ASN A 144 9.48 -12.74 2.28
N HIS A 145 10.21 -13.54 3.04
CA HIS A 145 11.44 -14.20 2.60
C HIS A 145 11.18 -15.48 1.81
N GLU A 146 10.21 -16.27 2.28
CA GLU A 146 9.76 -17.55 1.71
C GLU A 146 8.30 -17.77 2.10
N ILE A 147 7.63 -18.75 1.51
CA ILE A 147 6.28 -19.13 1.94
C ILE A 147 6.29 -19.47 3.43
N GLY A 148 5.52 -18.71 4.22
CA GLY A 148 5.44 -18.88 5.67
C GLY A 148 6.61 -18.32 6.48
N LYS A 149 7.57 -17.64 5.85
CA LYS A 149 8.68 -16.97 6.54
C LYS A 149 8.71 -15.50 6.25
N LEU A 150 8.42 -14.68 7.24
CA LEU A 150 8.40 -13.24 7.12
C LEU A 150 9.16 -12.57 8.27
N SER A 151 9.55 -11.32 8.06
CA SER A 151 10.00 -10.43 9.12
C SER A 151 9.07 -9.22 9.19
N LEU A 152 8.76 -8.81 10.44
CA LEU A 152 8.04 -7.59 10.73
C LEU A 152 9.01 -6.48 11.10
N HIS A 153 8.74 -5.30 10.61
CA HIS A 153 9.45 -4.08 10.93
C HIS A 153 8.45 -3.03 11.36
N VAL A 154 8.75 -2.31 12.42
CA VAL A 154 7.90 -1.23 12.95
C VAL A 154 8.67 0.07 12.85
N GLU A 155 8.02 1.11 12.37
CA GLU A 155 8.59 2.44 12.34
C GLU A 155 8.68 2.99 13.78
N ASP A 156 9.87 3.39 14.18
CA ASP A 156 10.11 4.03 15.48
C ASP A 156 9.81 5.54 15.45
N ALA A 157 10.11 6.20 16.59
CA ALA A 157 9.88 7.64 16.72
C ALA A 157 10.73 8.49 15.76
N ASP A 158 11.84 7.94 15.27
CA ASP A 158 12.77 8.61 14.35
C ASP A 158 12.38 8.37 12.87
N GLY A 159 11.27 7.65 12.62
CA GLY A 159 10.80 7.32 11.27
C GLY A 159 11.55 6.15 10.62
N VAL A 160 12.33 5.40 11.39
CA VAL A 160 13.12 4.28 10.88
C VAL A 160 12.40 2.96 11.12
N ALA A 161 12.26 2.16 10.08
CA ALA A 161 11.68 0.81 10.18
C ALA A 161 12.68 -0.16 10.85
N ARG A 162 12.41 -0.55 12.09
CA ARG A 162 13.23 -1.49 12.84
C ARG A 162 12.59 -2.87 12.91
N ARG A 163 13.39 -3.88 12.62
CA ARG A 163 12.94 -5.28 12.67
C ARG A 163 12.56 -5.67 14.10
N LEU A 164 11.39 -6.29 14.24
CA LEU A 164 11.00 -6.95 15.49
C LEU A 164 11.80 -8.25 15.67
N PRO A 165 12.29 -8.54 16.90
CA PRO A 165 13.07 -9.74 17.20
C PRO A 165 12.17 -10.99 17.33
N LEU A 166 11.36 -11.25 16.32
CA LEU A 166 10.49 -12.42 16.25
C LEU A 166 11.22 -13.59 15.56
N PRO A 167 10.99 -14.85 15.98
CA PRO A 167 11.48 -16.02 15.28
C PRO A 167 11.01 -16.01 13.81
N ARG A 168 11.89 -16.45 12.88
CA ARG A 168 11.59 -16.40 11.42
C ARG A 168 10.57 -17.44 10.95
N ASP A 169 10.31 -18.43 11.77
CA ASP A 169 9.49 -19.62 11.50
C ASP A 169 8.07 -19.51 12.10
N ILE A 170 7.69 -18.34 12.61
CA ILE A 170 6.32 -18.09 13.03
C ILE A 170 5.55 -17.63 11.80
N GLY A 171 4.64 -18.45 11.31
CA GLY A 171 3.59 -18.04 10.38
C GLY A 171 2.64 -17.11 11.14
N PHE A 172 2.59 -15.83 10.77
CA PHE A 172 1.59 -14.90 11.28
C PHE A 172 0.37 -14.99 10.38
N ASP A 173 -0.73 -15.42 10.94
CA ASP A 173 -2.04 -15.23 10.35
C ASP A 173 -2.51 -13.82 10.80
N ILE A 174 -2.29 -12.81 9.97
CA ILE A 174 -2.86 -11.50 10.21
C ILE A 174 -4.31 -11.60 9.76
N ASN A 175 -5.17 -12.06 10.66
CA ASN A 175 -6.60 -11.98 10.48
C ASN A 175 -6.96 -10.49 10.39
N HIS A 176 -7.20 -10.01 9.17
CA HIS A 176 -7.97 -8.81 8.96
C HIS A 176 -9.40 -9.09 9.44
N SER A 177 -9.64 -8.90 10.73
CA SER A 177 -11.01 -8.83 11.22
C SER A 177 -11.66 -7.59 10.59
N HIS A 178 -12.71 -7.87 9.85
CA HIS A 178 -13.57 -6.95 9.12
C HIS A 178 -14.13 -5.83 9.99
#